data_530357074aca598eb14a47cbebeadb40
#
_entry.id   530357074aca598eb14a47cbebeadb40
#
_cell.length_a   1.000
_cell.length_b   1.000
_cell.length_c   1.000
_cell.angle_alpha   90.00
_cell.angle_beta   90.00
_cell.angle_gamma   90.00
#
_symmetry.space_group_name_H-M   'P 1'
#
loop_
_entity.id
_entity.type
_entity.pdbx_description
1 polymer ?
#
loop_
_entity_poly.entity_id
_entity_poly.type
_entity_poly.pdbx_seq_one_letter_code
_entity_poly.pdbx_strand_id
1 'polypeptide(L)'
;YEELYEAAAKIKANHPEMDPLAFPMAMGGNFLSSFMAMNSGYGAGTPDSWTDGNLFPKMHQAPTVAAAKMMKKLMEYMPADALDYDFDKANTAFAQGNAAFTVNWNAYMPYVLDPDSSAVSDKVAFCATPGGPEGRYSALGGWVQGISSQSENKDAAFQLIQYISGKDRGVDFAMNGGSVARFSTANDSAVVEKYPFYPLLMDILKGYTGFGVYRPWPEIEKTMETYFHKVMLGEDPESTLLQGAQQVYVQAQRGGYNPGATGPKPN
;
A
#
# COMPACT_ATOMS: atom_id res chain seq x y z
N TYR A 1 -4.76 14.39 -2.44
CA TYR A 1 -4.18 13.93 -3.73
C TYR A 1 -4.16 15.05 -4.78
N GLU A 2 -5.13 15.97 -4.80
CA GLU A 2 -5.09 17.13 -5.70
C GLU A 2 -3.89 18.04 -5.39
N GLU A 3 -3.62 18.31 -4.11
CA GLU A 3 -2.44 19.09 -3.69
C GLU A 3 -1.13 18.41 -4.09
N LEU A 4 -1.07 17.06 -4.02
CA LEU A 4 0.09 16.30 -4.48
C LEU A 4 0.29 16.43 -6.00
N TYR A 5 -0.80 16.37 -6.77
CA TYR A 5 -0.76 16.60 -8.22
C TYR A 5 -0.24 18.00 -8.57
N GLU A 6 -0.74 19.04 -7.89
CA GLU A 6 -0.28 20.42 -8.06
C GLU A 6 1.20 20.60 -7.67
N ALA A 7 1.62 19.96 -6.58
CA ALA A 7 3.03 19.98 -6.15
C ALA A 7 3.94 19.30 -7.19
N ALA A 8 3.52 18.13 -7.68
CA ALA A 8 4.25 17.41 -8.73
C ALA A 8 4.35 18.23 -10.03
N ALA A 9 3.26 18.91 -10.42
CA ALA A 9 3.27 19.81 -11.57
C ALA A 9 4.28 20.94 -11.42
N LYS A 10 4.31 21.59 -10.25
CA LYS A 10 5.28 22.67 -9.95
C LYS A 10 6.72 22.18 -9.97
N ILE A 11 6.97 20.99 -9.41
CA ILE A 11 8.32 20.39 -9.41
C ILE A 11 8.73 20.08 -10.84
N LYS A 12 7.89 19.42 -11.64
CA LYS A 12 8.20 19.09 -13.03
C LYS A 12 8.46 20.34 -13.90
N ALA A 13 7.75 21.43 -13.63
CA ALA A 13 7.96 22.70 -14.33
C ALA A 13 9.31 23.35 -14.02
N ASN A 14 9.82 23.19 -12.78
CA ASN A 14 11.09 23.77 -12.34
C ASN A 14 12.29 22.80 -12.53
N HIS A 15 12.01 21.49 -12.55
CA HIS A 15 12.96 20.38 -12.67
C HIS A 15 12.47 19.39 -13.72
N PRO A 16 12.52 19.74 -15.01
CA PRO A 16 12.01 18.91 -16.10
C PRO A 16 12.71 17.56 -16.23
N GLU A 17 13.93 17.44 -15.73
CA GLU A 17 14.73 16.21 -15.67
C GLU A 17 14.24 15.19 -14.61
N MET A 18 13.47 15.65 -13.61
CA MET A 18 12.97 14.81 -12.51
C MET A 18 11.58 14.27 -12.82
N ASP A 19 11.32 13.04 -12.43
CA ASP A 19 9.97 12.50 -12.32
C ASP A 19 9.49 12.68 -10.87
N PRO A 20 8.61 13.65 -10.58
CA PRO A 20 8.28 14.05 -9.20
C PRO A 20 7.76 12.92 -8.31
N LEU A 21 7.13 11.90 -8.89
CA LEU A 21 6.49 10.82 -8.15
C LEU A 21 7.11 9.46 -8.52
N ALA A 22 7.39 8.64 -7.51
CA ALA A 22 7.75 7.24 -7.70
C ALA A 22 6.93 6.36 -6.76
N PHE A 23 5.89 5.72 -7.27
CA PHE A 23 5.01 4.86 -6.50
C PHE A 23 5.16 3.40 -6.94
N PRO A 24 4.96 2.43 -6.03
CA PRO A 24 4.83 1.03 -6.41
C PRO A 24 3.55 0.81 -7.22
N MET A 25 3.71 0.55 -8.51
CA MET A 25 2.61 0.45 -9.48
C MET A 25 2.57 -0.92 -10.16
N ALA A 26 3.58 -1.78 -9.97
CA ALA A 26 3.63 -3.11 -10.59
C ALA A 26 2.52 -4.03 -10.06
N MET A 27 2.19 -5.05 -10.83
CA MET A 27 1.32 -6.15 -10.38
C MET A 27 1.98 -6.96 -9.24
N GLY A 28 1.23 -7.85 -8.62
CA GLY A 28 1.71 -8.68 -7.51
C GLY A 28 1.55 -8.02 -6.15
N GLY A 29 0.46 -7.27 -5.96
CA GLY A 29 0.11 -6.59 -4.70
C GLY A 29 0.73 -5.19 -4.55
N ASN A 30 1.65 -4.79 -5.42
CA ASN A 30 2.30 -3.47 -5.33
C ASN A 30 1.29 -2.35 -5.61
N PHE A 31 0.58 -2.44 -6.76
CA PHE A 31 -0.41 -1.45 -7.15
C PHE A 31 -1.53 -1.33 -6.12
N LEU A 32 -2.17 -2.45 -5.75
CA LEU A 32 -3.30 -2.42 -4.82
C LEU A 32 -2.89 -1.90 -3.43
N SER A 33 -1.68 -2.23 -2.96
CA SER A 33 -1.16 -1.71 -1.70
C SER A 33 -0.99 -0.19 -1.72
N SER A 34 -0.47 0.37 -2.81
CA SER A 34 -0.30 1.81 -2.98
C SER A 34 -1.62 2.54 -3.18
N PHE A 35 -2.57 1.89 -3.86
CA PHE A 35 -3.85 2.49 -4.24
C PHE A 35 -4.91 2.42 -3.14
N MET A 36 -4.85 1.45 -2.20
CA MET A 36 -5.95 1.24 -1.24
C MET A 36 -6.23 2.44 -0.34
N ALA A 37 -5.19 3.16 0.08
CA ALA A 37 -5.37 4.37 0.89
C ALA A 37 -6.10 5.46 0.11
N MET A 38 -5.77 5.66 -1.16
CA MET A 38 -6.48 6.54 -2.09
C MET A 38 -7.93 6.09 -2.26
N ASN A 39 -8.14 4.80 -2.52
CA ASN A 39 -9.47 4.24 -2.74
C ASN A 39 -10.41 4.50 -1.54
N SER A 40 -9.92 4.27 -0.30
CA SER A 40 -10.68 4.61 0.90
C SER A 40 -10.88 6.10 1.07
N GLY A 41 -9.88 6.92 0.73
CA GLY A 41 -9.97 8.39 0.75
C GLY A 41 -11.01 8.96 -0.20
N TYR A 42 -11.34 8.23 -1.26
CA TYR A 42 -12.42 8.57 -2.19
C TYR A 42 -13.78 7.96 -1.82
N GLY A 43 -13.87 7.20 -0.71
CA GLY A 43 -15.13 6.71 -0.15
C GLY A 43 -15.45 5.25 -0.45
N ALA A 44 -14.48 4.45 -0.92
CA ALA A 44 -14.71 3.01 -1.14
C ALA A 44 -14.91 2.22 0.17
N GLY A 45 -14.68 2.85 1.32
CA GLY A 45 -14.92 2.31 2.66
C GLY A 45 -13.69 1.68 3.31
N THR A 46 -13.88 1.29 4.57
CA THR A 46 -12.89 0.64 5.44
C THR A 46 -13.56 -0.48 6.23
N PRO A 47 -12.83 -1.46 6.78
CA PRO A 47 -11.39 -1.67 6.65
C PRO A 47 -10.96 -2.25 5.29
N ASP A 48 -11.89 -2.76 4.49
CA ASP A 48 -11.64 -3.30 3.15
C ASP A 48 -12.31 -2.39 2.11
N SER A 49 -11.50 -1.74 1.28
CA SER A 49 -11.96 -0.87 0.20
C SER A 49 -12.24 -1.60 -1.11
N TRP A 50 -11.97 -2.91 -1.19
CA TRP A 50 -12.04 -3.71 -2.40
C TRP A 50 -13.31 -4.52 -2.52
N THR A 51 -13.71 -5.13 -1.39
CA THR A 51 -14.87 -6.01 -1.29
C THR A 51 -15.62 -5.77 0.00
N ASP A 52 -16.75 -6.44 0.18
CA ASP A 52 -17.42 -6.58 1.47
C ASP A 52 -17.21 -7.99 2.06
N GLY A 53 -17.83 -8.26 3.21
CA GLY A 53 -17.74 -9.56 3.89
C GLY A 53 -18.28 -10.76 3.08
N ASN A 54 -19.06 -10.50 2.02
CA ASN A 54 -19.58 -11.50 1.09
C ASN A 54 -18.73 -11.59 -0.19
N LEU A 55 -17.61 -10.87 -0.24
CA LEU A 55 -16.77 -10.65 -1.43
C LEU A 55 -17.51 -10.00 -2.60
N PHE A 56 -18.47 -9.13 -2.32
CA PHE A 56 -19.07 -8.29 -3.34
C PHE A 56 -18.06 -7.23 -3.81
N PRO A 57 -17.73 -7.17 -5.12
CA PRO A 57 -16.70 -6.27 -5.63
C PRO A 57 -17.14 -4.81 -5.61
N LYS A 58 -16.26 -3.92 -5.15
CA LYS A 58 -16.49 -2.47 -5.11
C LYS A 58 -15.79 -1.71 -6.23
N MET A 59 -14.91 -2.34 -6.99
CA MET A 59 -14.04 -1.67 -7.97
C MET A 59 -14.79 -0.90 -9.08
N HIS A 60 -16.05 -1.22 -9.37
CA HIS A 60 -16.91 -0.54 -10.34
C HIS A 60 -17.70 0.62 -9.75
N GLN A 61 -17.63 0.83 -8.44
CA GLN A 61 -18.39 1.88 -7.77
C GLN A 61 -17.76 3.25 -7.99
N ALA A 62 -18.58 4.30 -7.99
CA ALA A 62 -18.15 5.66 -8.27
C ALA A 62 -16.92 6.13 -7.46
N PRO A 63 -16.78 5.83 -6.14
CA PRO A 63 -15.58 6.19 -5.39
C PRO A 63 -14.31 5.59 -5.98
N THR A 64 -14.31 4.30 -6.29
CA THR A 64 -13.14 3.60 -6.85
C THR A 64 -12.80 4.08 -8.26
N VAL A 65 -13.82 4.34 -9.09
CA VAL A 65 -13.63 4.92 -10.42
C VAL A 65 -12.99 6.32 -10.31
N ALA A 66 -13.45 7.15 -9.39
CA ALA A 66 -12.87 8.48 -9.15
C ALA A 66 -11.42 8.40 -8.67
N ALA A 67 -11.11 7.49 -7.73
CA ALA A 67 -9.75 7.25 -7.28
C ALA A 67 -8.84 6.76 -8.42
N ALA A 68 -9.32 5.87 -9.28
CA ALA A 68 -8.57 5.38 -10.44
C ALA A 68 -8.26 6.51 -11.44
N LYS A 69 -9.21 7.40 -11.69
CA LYS A 69 -9.00 8.61 -12.51
C LYS A 69 -7.93 9.53 -11.92
N MET A 70 -7.90 9.71 -10.59
CA MET A 70 -6.87 10.49 -9.92
C MET A 70 -5.51 9.83 -10.01
N MET A 71 -5.41 8.51 -9.78
CA MET A 71 -4.13 7.81 -9.93
C MET A 71 -3.59 7.95 -11.35
N LYS A 72 -4.45 7.84 -12.36
CA LYS A 72 -4.05 8.05 -13.75
C LYS A 72 -3.52 9.47 -14.01
N LYS A 73 -4.10 10.50 -13.40
CA LYS A 73 -3.54 11.86 -13.45
C LYS A 73 -2.17 11.95 -12.80
N LEU A 74 -1.98 11.33 -11.62
CA LEU A 74 -0.69 11.34 -10.94
C LEU A 74 0.41 10.66 -11.76
N MET A 75 0.04 9.66 -12.58
CA MET A 75 1.01 9.00 -13.48
C MET A 75 1.64 9.93 -14.51
N GLU A 76 1.03 11.09 -14.82
CA GLU A 76 1.65 12.11 -15.68
C GLU A 76 2.99 12.63 -15.13
N TYR A 77 3.21 12.45 -13.81
CA TYR A 77 4.42 12.89 -13.08
C TYR A 77 5.25 11.72 -12.56
N MET A 78 5.00 10.51 -13.03
CA MET A 78 5.76 9.31 -12.74
C MET A 78 6.67 8.95 -13.92
N PRO A 79 7.70 8.09 -13.72
CA PRO A 79 8.48 7.54 -14.82
C PRO A 79 7.61 6.86 -15.89
N ALA A 80 8.03 6.88 -17.12
CA ALA A 80 7.29 6.27 -18.24
C ALA A 80 7.06 4.75 -18.06
N ASP A 81 7.93 4.09 -17.30
CA ASP A 81 7.86 2.68 -16.93
C ASP A 81 7.29 2.45 -15.52
N ALA A 82 6.52 3.41 -14.98
CA ALA A 82 5.98 3.34 -13.61
C ALA A 82 5.19 2.06 -13.33
N LEU A 83 4.51 1.49 -14.31
CA LEU A 83 3.76 0.23 -14.16
C LEU A 83 4.66 -1.00 -13.90
N ASP A 84 5.98 -0.86 -14.07
CA ASP A 84 6.98 -1.88 -13.73
C ASP A 84 7.67 -1.60 -12.38
N TYR A 85 7.23 -0.56 -11.64
CA TYR A 85 7.80 -0.23 -10.34
C TYR A 85 7.16 -1.07 -9.24
N ASP A 86 7.96 -1.98 -8.69
CA ASP A 86 7.68 -2.63 -7.41
C ASP A 86 8.11 -1.72 -6.23
N PHE A 87 7.96 -2.21 -5.01
CA PHE A 87 8.36 -1.47 -3.82
C PHE A 87 9.86 -1.11 -3.82
N ASP A 88 10.73 -2.03 -4.25
CA ASP A 88 12.19 -1.83 -4.26
C ASP A 88 12.59 -0.78 -5.28
N LYS A 89 12.05 -0.86 -6.49
CA LYS A 89 12.36 0.08 -7.57
C LYS A 89 11.87 1.49 -7.24
N ALA A 90 10.65 1.64 -6.69
CA ALA A 90 10.12 2.93 -6.25
C ALA A 90 10.96 3.53 -5.12
N ASN A 91 11.35 2.71 -4.13
CA ASN A 91 12.22 3.14 -3.03
C ASN A 91 13.60 3.56 -3.52
N THR A 92 14.20 2.79 -4.43
CA THR A 92 15.51 3.09 -5.01
C THR A 92 15.48 4.41 -5.77
N ALA A 93 14.46 4.65 -6.60
CA ALA A 93 14.30 5.92 -7.32
C ALA A 93 14.24 7.12 -6.38
N PHE A 94 13.50 7.00 -5.27
CA PHE A 94 13.44 8.06 -4.24
C PHE A 94 14.76 8.22 -3.50
N ALA A 95 15.37 7.14 -3.03
CA ALA A 95 16.62 7.17 -2.27
C ALA A 95 17.81 7.72 -3.10
N GLN A 96 17.77 7.59 -4.41
CA GLN A 96 18.74 8.17 -5.32
C GLN A 96 18.46 9.65 -5.66
N GLY A 97 17.35 10.22 -5.20
CA GLY A 97 16.95 11.59 -5.49
C GLY A 97 16.31 11.80 -6.85
N ASN A 98 15.92 10.74 -7.53
CA ASN A 98 15.28 10.80 -8.85
C ASN A 98 13.78 11.14 -8.76
N ALA A 99 13.19 11.07 -7.58
CA ALA A 99 11.81 11.45 -7.30
C ALA A 99 11.70 12.32 -6.05
N ALA A 100 10.77 13.27 -6.05
CA ALA A 100 10.51 14.15 -4.90
C ALA A 100 9.58 13.53 -3.87
N PHE A 101 8.66 12.67 -4.29
CA PHE A 101 7.71 11.97 -3.42
C PHE A 101 7.66 10.49 -3.75
N THR A 102 7.55 9.69 -2.70
CA THR A 102 7.16 8.28 -2.78
C THR A 102 6.10 7.96 -1.74
N VAL A 103 5.18 7.07 -2.06
CA VAL A 103 4.30 6.41 -1.12
C VAL A 103 4.74 4.96 -1.05
N ASN A 104 5.33 4.57 0.06
CA ASN A 104 5.94 3.26 0.16
C ASN A 104 5.74 2.65 1.56
N TRP A 105 6.10 1.41 1.73
CA TRP A 105 6.02 0.68 2.98
C TRP A 105 7.06 1.19 3.98
N ASN A 106 6.64 1.36 5.24
CA ASN A 106 7.51 1.88 6.31
C ASN A 106 8.77 1.04 6.56
N ALA A 107 8.83 -0.22 6.14
CA ALA A 107 10.02 -1.05 6.21
C ALA A 107 11.21 -0.52 5.37
N TYR A 108 10.94 0.33 4.37
CA TYR A 108 11.98 0.96 3.56
C TYR A 108 12.54 2.27 4.18
N MET A 109 11.88 2.82 5.21
CA MET A 109 12.32 4.08 5.81
C MET A 109 13.73 4.03 6.39
N PRO A 110 14.18 2.95 7.08
CA PRO A 110 15.57 2.83 7.53
C PRO A 110 16.59 2.90 6.39
N TYR A 111 16.29 2.30 5.23
CA TYR A 111 17.15 2.36 4.05
C TYR A 111 17.26 3.80 3.50
N VAL A 112 16.15 4.51 3.45
CA VAL A 112 16.11 5.90 2.95
C VAL A 112 16.86 6.86 3.88
N LEU A 113 16.92 6.57 5.18
CA LEU A 113 17.64 7.36 6.18
C LEU A 113 19.13 6.97 6.33
N ASP A 114 19.55 5.89 5.71
CA ASP A 114 20.92 5.40 5.78
C ASP A 114 21.81 6.15 4.77
N PRO A 115 22.83 6.91 5.22
CA PRO A 115 23.72 7.66 4.33
C PRO A 115 24.56 6.77 3.41
N ASP A 116 24.78 5.50 3.76
CA ASP A 116 25.51 4.56 2.93
C ASP A 116 24.66 4.01 1.77
N SER A 117 23.32 4.11 1.90
CA SER A 117 22.35 3.55 0.95
C SER A 117 21.55 4.61 0.19
N SER A 118 21.48 5.86 0.69
CA SER A 118 20.60 6.90 0.18
C SER A 118 21.35 8.22 -0.05
N ALA A 119 21.23 8.76 -1.26
CA ALA A 119 21.78 10.07 -1.62
C ALA A 119 20.99 11.25 -1.04
N VAL A 120 19.85 10.96 -0.42
CA VAL A 120 18.93 11.98 0.14
C VAL A 120 18.69 11.79 1.64
N SER A 121 19.47 10.97 2.32
CA SER A 121 19.27 10.60 3.74
C SER A 121 19.15 11.79 4.69
N ASP A 122 19.84 12.90 4.41
CA ASP A 122 19.82 14.15 5.17
C ASP A 122 18.76 15.16 4.68
N LYS A 123 17.97 14.82 3.66
CA LYS A 123 17.01 15.72 2.99
C LYS A 123 15.57 15.20 3.04
N VAL A 124 15.35 14.06 3.67
CA VAL A 124 14.05 13.39 3.70
C VAL A 124 13.18 13.96 4.81
N ALA A 125 11.91 14.17 4.48
CA ALA A 125 10.86 14.43 5.46
C ALA A 125 9.75 13.39 5.30
N PHE A 126 9.07 13.08 6.40
CA PHE A 126 7.96 12.14 6.43
C PHE A 126 6.65 12.89 6.64
N CYS A 127 5.64 12.53 5.88
CA CYS A 127 4.29 13.04 6.03
C CYS A 127 3.27 11.90 5.97
N ALA A 128 2.06 12.16 6.45
CA ALA A 128 0.97 11.24 6.26
C ALA A 128 0.61 11.12 4.78
N THR A 129 0.08 9.95 4.37
CA THR A 129 -0.45 9.76 3.02
C THR A 129 -1.42 10.87 2.63
N PRO A 130 -1.46 11.30 1.36
CA PRO A 130 -2.42 12.31 0.92
C PRO A 130 -3.86 11.90 1.21
N GLY A 131 -4.71 12.86 1.54
CA GLY A 131 -6.15 12.64 1.72
C GLY A 131 -6.91 12.70 0.41
N GLY A 132 -8.06 12.03 0.37
CA GLY A 132 -9.11 12.20 -0.63
C GLY A 132 -10.27 13.03 -0.08
N PRO A 133 -11.37 13.19 -0.84
CA PRO A 133 -12.54 13.96 -0.43
C PRO A 133 -13.21 13.47 0.87
N GLU A 134 -13.16 12.16 1.13
CA GLU A 134 -13.79 11.52 2.30
C GLU A 134 -12.80 11.29 3.46
N GLY A 135 -11.58 11.79 3.33
CA GLY A 135 -10.61 11.76 4.42
C GLY A 135 -9.25 11.19 4.04
N ARG A 136 -8.46 10.96 5.09
CA ARG A 136 -7.09 10.46 5.00
C ARG A 136 -7.01 9.06 5.60
N TYR A 137 -6.48 8.14 4.83
CA TYR A 137 -6.30 6.74 5.22
C TYR A 137 -4.86 6.31 4.93
N SER A 138 -4.44 5.23 5.58
CA SER A 138 -3.15 4.57 5.31
C SER A 138 -3.37 3.09 5.04
N ALA A 139 -2.59 2.53 4.14
CA ALA A 139 -2.57 1.10 3.91
C ALA A 139 -1.97 0.38 5.14
N LEU A 140 -2.66 -0.61 5.66
CA LEU A 140 -2.16 -1.51 6.70
C LEU A 140 -1.95 -2.89 6.09
N GLY A 141 -0.69 -3.28 5.99
CA GLY A 141 -0.26 -4.64 5.73
C GLY A 141 0.65 -5.12 6.85
N GLY A 142 0.79 -6.42 6.99
CA GLY A 142 1.66 -6.99 8.00
C GLY A 142 2.03 -8.43 7.72
N TRP A 143 3.14 -8.84 8.29
CA TRP A 143 3.59 -10.22 8.25
C TRP A 143 3.32 -10.89 9.59
N VAL A 144 2.88 -12.12 9.56
CA VAL A 144 2.67 -12.95 10.73
C VAL A 144 3.58 -14.16 10.66
N GLN A 145 4.05 -14.61 11.81
CA GLN A 145 4.80 -15.84 11.94
C GLN A 145 3.86 -16.95 12.39
N GLY A 146 3.96 -18.09 11.75
CA GLY A 146 3.17 -19.28 12.09
C GLY A 146 4.01 -20.54 12.14
N ILE A 147 3.50 -21.55 12.83
CA ILE A 147 4.10 -22.87 12.90
C ILE A 147 3.27 -23.83 12.09
N SER A 148 3.88 -24.50 11.11
CA SER A 148 3.18 -25.52 10.33
C SER A 148 2.60 -26.61 11.24
N SER A 149 1.35 -26.99 11.01
CA SER A 149 0.73 -28.12 11.73
C SER A 149 1.49 -29.44 11.53
N GLN A 150 2.24 -29.55 10.43
CA GLN A 150 3.05 -30.73 10.08
C GLN A 150 4.49 -30.67 10.62
N SER A 151 4.89 -29.58 11.30
CA SER A 151 6.22 -29.48 11.88
C SER A 151 6.41 -30.52 13.00
N GLU A 152 7.53 -31.21 12.99
CA GLU A 152 7.97 -32.12 14.07
C GLU A 152 8.65 -31.37 15.22
N ASN A 153 9.02 -30.09 15.03
CA ASN A 153 9.77 -29.27 15.98
C ASN A 153 8.95 -28.04 16.45
N LYS A 154 7.67 -28.24 16.79
CA LYS A 154 6.75 -27.13 17.12
C LYS A 154 7.20 -26.33 18.35
N ASP A 155 7.71 -27.01 19.38
CA ASP A 155 8.16 -26.35 20.62
C ASP A 155 9.39 -25.47 20.36
N ALA A 156 10.37 -25.96 19.61
CA ALA A 156 11.55 -25.19 19.22
C ALA A 156 11.17 -23.99 18.32
N ALA A 157 10.27 -24.20 17.36
CA ALA A 157 9.73 -23.13 16.51
C ALA A 157 9.00 -22.07 17.34
N PHE A 158 8.20 -22.48 18.32
CA PHE A 158 7.51 -21.55 19.21
C PHE A 158 8.49 -20.75 20.07
N GLN A 159 9.52 -21.40 20.64
CA GLN A 159 10.57 -20.71 21.38
C GLN A 159 11.30 -19.66 20.51
N LEU A 160 11.59 -19.99 19.25
CA LEU A 160 12.20 -19.06 18.32
C LEU A 160 11.27 -17.84 18.07
N ILE A 161 9.99 -18.07 17.79
CA ILE A 161 9.02 -16.99 17.61
C ILE A 161 8.93 -16.11 18.87
N GLN A 162 8.85 -16.72 20.05
CA GLN A 162 8.83 -16.00 21.32
C GLN A 162 10.08 -15.14 21.51
N TYR A 163 11.26 -15.68 21.16
CA TYR A 163 12.53 -14.96 21.27
C TYR A 163 12.57 -13.74 20.34
N ILE A 164 12.32 -13.92 19.05
CA ILE A 164 12.40 -12.82 18.06
C ILE A 164 11.27 -11.79 18.22
N SER A 165 10.08 -12.21 18.64
CA SER A 165 8.92 -11.32 18.85
C SER A 165 8.82 -10.82 20.29
N GLY A 166 9.77 -11.16 21.15
CA GLY A 166 9.76 -10.78 22.56
C GLY A 166 9.84 -9.27 22.76
N LYS A 167 9.18 -8.78 23.83
CA LYS A 167 9.20 -7.36 24.18
C LYS A 167 10.63 -6.83 24.35
N ASP A 168 11.47 -7.63 25.00
CA ASP A 168 12.86 -7.25 25.33
C ASP A 168 13.78 -7.19 24.09
N ARG A 169 13.33 -7.70 22.95
CA ARG A 169 14.04 -7.68 21.67
C ARG A 169 13.53 -6.61 20.70
N GLY A 170 12.40 -6.00 21.02
CA GLY A 170 11.74 -5.05 20.12
C GLY A 170 12.62 -3.86 19.79
N VAL A 171 13.32 -3.29 20.77
CA VAL A 171 14.22 -2.14 20.56
C VAL A 171 15.43 -2.55 19.72
N ASP A 172 16.10 -3.66 20.08
CA ASP A 172 17.23 -4.18 19.30
C ASP A 172 16.84 -4.44 17.84
N PHE A 173 15.66 -5.04 17.62
CA PHE A 173 15.14 -5.32 16.29
C PHE A 173 14.90 -4.02 15.50
N ALA A 174 14.26 -3.03 16.13
CA ALA A 174 14.04 -1.72 15.53
C ALA A 174 15.36 -1.01 15.19
N MET A 175 16.32 -0.99 16.14
CA MET A 175 17.62 -0.36 15.94
C MET A 175 18.45 -0.98 14.80
N ASN A 176 18.14 -2.20 14.42
CA ASN A 176 18.72 -2.87 13.26
C ASN A 176 17.83 -2.78 11.99
N GLY A 177 16.90 -1.83 11.94
CA GLY A 177 16.07 -1.57 10.76
C GLY A 177 14.80 -2.42 10.63
N GLY A 178 14.47 -3.22 11.64
CA GLY A 178 13.24 -4.02 11.65
C GLY A 178 11.99 -3.18 11.92
N SER A 179 10.91 -3.49 11.23
CA SER A 179 9.61 -2.84 11.47
C SER A 179 9.01 -3.27 12.80
N VAL A 180 8.63 -2.30 13.63
CA VAL A 180 8.10 -2.58 14.98
C VAL A 180 6.63 -3.00 14.95
N ALA A 181 6.30 -4.00 15.78
CA ALA A 181 4.94 -4.49 15.97
C ALA A 181 4.32 -4.07 17.32
N ARG A 182 5.05 -3.30 18.14
CA ARG A 182 4.61 -2.90 19.49
C ARG A 182 4.67 -1.39 19.66
N PHE A 183 3.60 -0.82 20.19
CA PHE A 183 3.55 0.60 20.56
C PHE A 183 4.67 1.00 21.54
N SER A 184 5.02 0.11 22.50
CA SER A 184 6.10 0.39 23.45
C SER A 184 7.46 0.56 22.76
N THR A 185 7.74 -0.22 21.72
CA THR A 185 8.97 -0.09 20.92
C THR A 185 8.94 1.15 20.04
N ALA A 186 7.81 1.42 19.39
CA ALA A 186 7.64 2.59 18.53
C ALA A 186 7.75 3.92 19.27
N ASN A 187 7.51 3.93 20.59
CA ASN A 187 7.62 5.10 21.46
C ASN A 187 8.91 5.07 22.32
N ASP A 188 9.79 4.12 22.12
CA ASP A 188 11.08 4.11 22.80
C ASP A 188 11.96 5.28 22.34
N SER A 189 12.58 5.98 23.27
CA SER A 189 13.32 7.22 22.97
C SER A 189 14.47 7.01 21.99
N ALA A 190 15.22 5.91 22.12
CA ALA A 190 16.34 5.59 21.22
C ALA A 190 15.83 5.24 19.81
N VAL A 191 14.69 4.56 19.73
CA VAL A 191 14.06 4.23 18.43
C VAL A 191 13.54 5.48 17.74
N VAL A 192 12.89 6.38 18.48
CA VAL A 192 12.36 7.65 17.93
C VAL A 192 13.49 8.59 17.52
N GLU A 193 14.59 8.64 18.28
CA GLU A 193 15.78 9.44 17.93
C GLU A 193 16.39 8.95 16.59
N LYS A 194 16.54 7.65 16.43
CA LYS A 194 17.10 7.06 15.20
C LYS A 194 16.13 7.11 14.02
N TYR A 195 14.85 6.88 14.29
CA TYR A 195 13.80 6.76 13.27
C TYR A 195 12.62 7.69 13.59
N PRO A 196 12.72 8.98 13.27
CA PRO A 196 11.76 10.01 13.69
C PRO A 196 10.38 9.88 13.04
N PHE A 197 10.17 8.95 12.12
CA PHE A 197 8.87 8.66 11.49
C PHE A 197 7.91 7.86 12.38
N TYR A 198 8.39 7.16 13.43
CA TYR A 198 7.52 6.29 14.23
C TYR A 198 6.34 6.99 14.92
N PRO A 199 6.49 8.19 15.52
CA PRO A 199 5.34 8.91 16.08
C PRO A 199 4.26 9.22 15.05
N LEU A 200 4.66 9.64 13.84
CA LEU A 200 3.76 9.87 12.73
C LEU A 200 3.07 8.57 12.28
N LEU A 201 3.83 7.47 12.17
CA LEU A 201 3.28 6.17 11.81
C LEU A 201 2.20 5.72 12.81
N MET A 202 2.43 5.90 14.11
CA MET A 202 1.45 5.57 15.15
C MET A 202 0.17 6.41 15.05
N ASP A 203 0.29 7.66 14.62
CA ASP A 203 -0.87 8.52 14.39
C ASP A 203 -1.66 8.11 13.13
N ILE A 204 -0.96 7.84 12.06
CA ILE A 204 -1.53 7.39 10.77
C ILE A 204 -2.33 6.09 10.95
N LEU A 205 -1.85 5.16 11.76
CA LEU A 205 -2.50 3.87 12.00
C LEU A 205 -3.86 3.96 12.72
N LYS A 206 -4.27 5.14 13.19
CA LYS A 206 -5.63 5.37 13.72
C LYS A 206 -6.70 5.34 12.63
N GLY A 207 -6.33 5.63 11.37
CA GLY A 207 -7.22 5.59 10.21
C GLY A 207 -6.63 4.71 9.11
N TYR A 208 -6.78 3.39 9.24
CA TYR A 208 -6.22 2.45 8.29
C TYR A 208 -7.27 1.78 7.40
N THR A 209 -6.81 1.30 6.26
CA THR A 209 -7.48 0.36 5.37
C THR A 209 -6.55 -0.80 5.06
N GLY A 210 -7.08 -1.97 4.77
CA GLY A 210 -6.29 -3.18 4.57
C GLY A 210 -6.89 -4.13 3.55
N PHE A 211 -6.25 -5.25 3.38
CA PHE A 211 -6.75 -6.35 2.55
C PHE A 211 -7.65 -7.28 3.37
N GLY A 212 -8.71 -7.76 2.74
CA GLY A 212 -9.47 -8.88 3.27
C GLY A 212 -8.65 -10.17 3.20
N VAL A 213 -8.75 -11.00 4.23
CA VAL A 213 -8.10 -12.32 4.26
C VAL A 213 -9.11 -13.38 3.81
N TYR A 214 -9.13 -13.66 2.52
CA TYR A 214 -10.09 -14.58 1.90
C TYR A 214 -9.34 -15.66 1.12
N ARG A 215 -9.91 -16.88 1.08
CA ARG A 215 -9.29 -17.99 0.35
C ARG A 215 -9.04 -17.68 -1.15
N PRO A 216 -9.96 -17.08 -1.92
CA PRO A 216 -9.76 -16.76 -3.33
C PRO A 216 -8.97 -15.46 -3.57
N TRP A 217 -8.41 -14.82 -2.52
CA TRP A 217 -7.78 -13.52 -2.64
C TRP A 217 -6.71 -13.44 -3.73
N PRO A 218 -5.77 -14.39 -3.87
CA PRO A 218 -4.71 -14.26 -4.89
C PRO A 218 -5.26 -14.19 -6.33
N GLU A 219 -6.36 -14.90 -6.62
CA GLU A 219 -7.01 -14.85 -7.92
C GLU A 219 -7.77 -13.54 -8.12
N ILE A 220 -8.46 -13.07 -7.09
CA ILE A 220 -9.20 -11.80 -7.08
C ILE A 220 -8.22 -10.62 -7.22
N GLU A 221 -7.14 -10.60 -6.45
CA GLU A 221 -6.08 -9.59 -6.51
C GLU A 221 -5.53 -9.46 -7.92
N LYS A 222 -5.10 -10.56 -8.53
CA LYS A 222 -4.60 -10.58 -9.90
C LYS A 222 -5.62 -10.02 -10.90
N THR A 223 -6.89 -10.35 -10.73
CA THR A 223 -7.96 -9.82 -11.59
C THR A 223 -8.11 -8.32 -11.40
N MET A 224 -8.19 -7.85 -10.17
CA MET A 224 -8.31 -6.42 -9.90
C MET A 224 -7.13 -5.64 -10.50
N GLU A 225 -5.90 -6.06 -10.22
CA GLU A 225 -4.71 -5.40 -10.78
C GLU A 225 -4.73 -5.38 -12.30
N THR A 226 -5.11 -6.49 -12.96
CA THR A 226 -5.21 -6.54 -14.42
C THR A 226 -6.15 -5.45 -14.96
N TYR A 227 -7.31 -5.26 -14.36
CA TYR A 227 -8.26 -4.27 -14.83
C TYR A 227 -7.86 -2.83 -14.45
N PHE A 228 -7.25 -2.62 -13.30
CA PHE A 228 -6.67 -1.32 -12.97
C PHE A 228 -5.53 -0.93 -13.92
N HIS A 229 -4.62 -1.87 -14.24
CA HIS A 229 -3.55 -1.61 -15.20
C HIS A 229 -4.09 -1.24 -16.59
N LYS A 230 -5.15 -1.87 -17.07
CA LYS A 230 -5.82 -1.47 -18.31
C LYS A 230 -6.31 -0.02 -18.25
N VAL A 231 -6.88 0.41 -17.13
CA VAL A 231 -7.27 1.82 -16.91
C VAL A 231 -6.04 2.73 -16.94
N MET A 232 -4.95 2.33 -16.28
CA MET A 232 -3.70 3.10 -16.28
C MET A 232 -3.13 3.21 -17.71
N LEU A 233 -3.25 2.18 -18.51
CA LEU A 233 -2.84 2.15 -19.92
C LEU A 233 -3.78 2.89 -20.88
N GLY A 234 -4.92 3.38 -20.40
CA GLY A 234 -5.78 4.29 -21.16
C GLY A 234 -7.18 3.80 -21.50
N GLU A 235 -7.55 2.58 -21.08
CA GLU A 235 -8.93 2.11 -21.21
C GLU A 235 -9.89 2.97 -20.38
N ASP A 236 -11.16 3.01 -20.79
CA ASP A 236 -12.19 3.74 -20.06
C ASP A 236 -12.44 3.17 -18.66
N PRO A 237 -12.32 3.97 -17.59
CA PRO A 237 -12.37 3.48 -16.22
C PRO A 237 -13.68 2.82 -15.83
N GLU A 238 -14.81 3.39 -16.22
CA GLU A 238 -16.14 2.92 -15.86
C GLU A 238 -16.40 1.52 -16.43
N SER A 239 -16.25 1.36 -17.71
CA SER A 239 -16.52 0.09 -18.40
C SER A 239 -15.48 -0.97 -18.07
N THR A 240 -14.22 -0.59 -17.94
CA THR A 240 -13.12 -1.53 -17.63
C THR A 240 -13.23 -2.07 -16.20
N LEU A 241 -13.45 -1.21 -15.20
CA LEU A 241 -13.60 -1.64 -13.83
C LEU A 241 -14.92 -2.40 -13.58
N LEU A 242 -15.97 -2.11 -14.34
CA LEU A 242 -17.20 -2.91 -14.32
C LEU A 242 -16.93 -4.36 -14.81
N GLN A 243 -16.20 -4.54 -15.90
CA GLN A 243 -15.82 -5.88 -16.38
C GLN A 243 -15.00 -6.64 -15.34
N GLY A 244 -14.04 -5.97 -14.70
CA GLY A 244 -13.28 -6.53 -13.59
C GLY A 244 -14.15 -6.97 -12.42
N ALA A 245 -15.10 -6.11 -12.02
CA ALA A 245 -16.06 -6.42 -10.95
C ALA A 245 -16.92 -7.64 -11.28
N GLN A 246 -17.37 -7.77 -12.53
CA GLN A 246 -18.12 -8.95 -12.99
C GLN A 246 -17.30 -10.25 -12.86
N GLN A 247 -16.02 -10.19 -13.14
CA GLN A 247 -15.12 -11.33 -13.02
C GLN A 247 -14.86 -11.67 -11.55
N VAL A 248 -14.55 -10.69 -10.70
CA VAL A 248 -14.37 -10.86 -9.25
C VAL A 248 -15.63 -11.46 -8.60
N TYR A 249 -16.82 -11.02 -9.00
CA TYR A 249 -18.08 -11.58 -8.51
C TYR A 249 -18.19 -13.10 -8.79
N VAL A 250 -17.84 -13.53 -9.98
CA VAL A 250 -17.85 -14.96 -10.36
C VAL A 250 -16.76 -15.75 -9.60
N GLN A 251 -15.57 -15.18 -9.42
CA GLN A 251 -14.49 -15.78 -8.64
C GLN A 251 -14.88 -15.96 -7.17
N ALA A 252 -15.53 -14.95 -6.58
CA ALA A 252 -16.07 -15.06 -5.23
C ALA A 252 -17.06 -16.21 -5.07
N GLN A 253 -18.01 -16.36 -6.02
CA GLN A 253 -18.96 -17.49 -6.02
C GLN A 253 -18.24 -18.84 -6.12
N ARG A 254 -17.26 -18.97 -7.01
CA ARG A 254 -16.46 -20.20 -7.16
C ARG A 254 -15.64 -20.50 -5.89
N GLY A 255 -15.20 -19.46 -5.18
CA GLY A 255 -14.53 -19.58 -3.89
C GLY A 255 -15.42 -19.94 -2.71
N GLY A 256 -16.74 -20.13 -2.95
CA GLY A 256 -17.72 -20.50 -1.93
C GLY A 256 -18.32 -19.33 -1.15
N TYR A 257 -18.13 -18.10 -1.63
CA TYR A 257 -18.74 -16.89 -1.05
C TYR A 257 -20.07 -16.56 -1.71
N ASN A 258 -20.88 -15.73 -1.07
CA ASN A 258 -22.18 -15.35 -1.57
C ASN A 258 -22.30 -13.83 -1.82
N PRO A 259 -21.63 -13.29 -2.86
CA PRO A 259 -21.76 -11.88 -3.18
C PRO A 259 -23.19 -11.48 -3.52
N GLY A 260 -24.03 -12.42 -3.96
CA GLY A 260 -25.45 -12.20 -4.20
C GLY A 260 -26.26 -11.82 -2.98
N ALA A 261 -25.76 -12.09 -1.75
CA ALA A 261 -26.38 -11.61 -0.53
C ALA A 261 -26.26 -10.08 -0.36
N THR A 262 -25.25 -9.45 -0.96
CA THR A 262 -25.08 -7.99 -0.96
C THR A 262 -25.83 -7.35 -2.12
N GLY A 263 -25.77 -7.94 -3.31
CA GLY A 263 -26.41 -7.39 -4.49
C GLY A 263 -26.30 -8.28 -5.72
N PRO A 264 -27.04 -7.97 -6.79
CA PRO A 264 -26.94 -8.69 -8.05
C PRO A 264 -25.54 -8.51 -8.66
N LYS A 265 -25.17 -9.40 -9.58
CA LYS A 265 -23.95 -9.25 -10.36
C LYS A 265 -23.91 -7.85 -11.00
N PRO A 266 -22.80 -7.10 -10.89
CA PRO A 266 -22.66 -5.78 -11.52
C PRO A 266 -22.97 -5.82 -13.02
N ASN A 267 -23.69 -4.82 -13.51
CA ASN A 267 -24.14 -4.72 -14.91
C ASN A 267 -24.11 -3.26 -15.40
#